data_f1f0c2f803221327822de9f335ca13a8
#
_entry.id   f1f0c2f803221327822de9f335ca13a8
#
_cell.length_a   1.000
_cell.length_b   1.000
_cell.length_c   1.000
_cell.angle_alpha   90.00
_cell.angle_beta   90.00
_cell.angle_gamma   90.00
#
_symmetry.space_group_name_H-M   'P 1'
#
loop_
_entity.id
_entity.type
_entity.pdbx_description
1 polymer ?
#
loop_
_entity_poly.entity_id
_entity_poly.type
_entity_poly.pdbx_seq_one_letter_code
_entity_poly.pdbx_strand_id
1 'polypeptide(L)'
;MDAILYNRLGKPVALLINNEDENVISLWNGIAVGYLYEDQIYGWNGKQLGWYIDGVFYDMRGFQVGFTRHRCPVVVSRAPAKPKQLIKGAKQLRDLPGKKPPLTKGFSLIELETLLESGRSRQA
;
A
#
# COMPACT_ATOMS: atom_id res chain seq x y z
N MET A 1 5.77 -13.25 -5.13
CA MET A 1 6.75 -12.38 -5.77
C MET A 1 6.61 -10.99 -5.21
N ASP A 2 7.72 -10.41 -4.81
CA ASP A 2 7.69 -9.07 -4.21
C ASP A 2 7.64 -8.01 -5.29
N ALA A 3 6.99 -6.89 -4.97
CA ALA A 3 6.89 -5.76 -5.88
C ALA A 3 7.16 -4.48 -5.11
N ILE A 4 7.60 -3.45 -5.84
CA ILE A 4 7.77 -2.11 -5.27
C ILE A 4 6.53 -1.31 -5.60
N LEU A 5 6.04 -0.54 -4.63
CA LEU A 5 4.97 0.41 -4.82
C LEU A 5 5.56 1.81 -4.98
N TYR A 6 5.19 2.48 -6.06
CA TYR A 6 5.66 3.82 -6.41
C TYR A 6 4.53 4.82 -6.24
N ASN A 7 4.88 6.05 -5.87
CA ASN A 7 3.89 7.12 -5.92
C ASN A 7 3.74 7.64 -7.37
N ARG A 8 2.85 8.58 -7.60
CA ARG A 8 2.57 9.08 -8.95
C ARG A 8 3.74 9.82 -9.61
N LEU A 9 4.75 10.17 -8.82
CA LEU A 9 5.97 10.80 -9.31
C LEU A 9 7.07 9.78 -9.63
N GLY A 10 6.76 8.48 -9.48
CA GLY A 10 7.70 7.40 -9.76
C GLY A 10 8.70 7.15 -8.63
N LYS A 11 8.48 7.71 -7.45
CA LYS A 11 9.35 7.48 -6.30
C LYS A 11 8.98 6.17 -5.62
N PRO A 12 9.94 5.27 -5.37
CA PRO A 12 9.66 4.04 -4.62
C PRO A 12 9.36 4.39 -3.16
N VAL A 13 8.22 3.90 -2.66
CA VAL A 13 7.72 4.26 -1.34
C VAL A 13 7.65 3.04 -0.42
N ALA A 14 7.23 1.90 -0.95
CA ALA A 14 6.95 0.74 -0.13
C ALA A 14 7.17 -0.54 -0.92
N LEU A 15 7.10 -1.65 -0.21
CA LEU A 15 7.25 -2.99 -0.79
C LEU A 15 5.97 -3.77 -0.54
N LEU A 16 5.54 -4.50 -1.56
CA LEU A 16 4.49 -5.50 -1.43
C LEU A 16 5.18 -6.85 -1.34
N ILE A 17 5.14 -7.47 -0.18
CA ILE A 17 5.92 -8.66 0.14
C ILE A 17 4.98 -9.84 0.40
N ASN A 18 5.22 -10.97 -0.28
CA ASN A 18 4.52 -12.20 0.06
C ASN A 18 5.23 -12.82 1.26
N ASN A 19 4.51 -12.94 2.38
CA ASN A 19 5.06 -13.44 3.64
C ASN A 19 4.03 -14.36 4.29
N GLU A 20 4.36 -15.64 4.39
CA GLU A 20 3.49 -16.63 5.05
C GLU A 20 2.06 -16.63 4.51
N ASP A 21 1.91 -16.71 3.18
CA ASP A 21 0.63 -16.72 2.47
C ASP A 21 -0.17 -15.42 2.61
N GLU A 22 0.48 -14.36 3.05
CA GLU A 22 -0.12 -13.04 3.18
C GLU A 22 0.70 -12.03 2.37
N ASN A 23 0.03 -11.10 1.71
CA ASN A 23 0.70 -10.01 1.00
C ASN A 23 0.76 -8.80 1.92
N VAL A 24 1.97 -8.51 2.41
CA VAL A 24 2.22 -7.44 3.39
C VAL A 24 2.78 -6.22 2.68
N ILE A 25 2.32 -5.04 3.04
CA ILE A 25 2.89 -3.78 2.58
C ILE A 25 3.82 -3.26 3.68
N SER A 26 5.10 -3.09 3.32
CA SER A 26 6.14 -2.66 4.24
C SER A 26 6.78 -1.38 3.74
N LEU A 27 7.10 -0.48 4.65
CA LEU A 27 7.97 0.65 4.35
C LEU A 27 9.40 0.17 4.20
N TRP A 28 10.28 1.02 3.65
CA TRP A 28 11.67 0.66 3.41
C TRP A 28 12.44 0.36 4.69
N ASN A 29 11.99 0.91 5.81
CA ASN A 29 12.56 0.62 7.14
C ASN A 29 12.13 -0.73 7.71
N GLY A 30 11.35 -1.52 6.98
CA GLY A 30 10.90 -2.84 7.39
C GLY A 30 9.58 -2.86 8.15
N ILE A 31 9.02 -1.71 8.49
CA ILE A 31 7.79 -1.67 9.29
C ILE A 31 6.58 -2.01 8.42
N ALA A 32 5.81 -3.04 8.81
CA ALA A 32 4.58 -3.38 8.14
C ALA A 32 3.52 -2.32 8.42
N VAL A 33 2.93 -1.77 7.35
CA VAL A 33 1.92 -0.72 7.47
C VAL A 33 0.56 -1.17 6.93
N GLY A 34 0.52 -2.27 6.16
CA GLY A 34 -0.72 -2.75 5.61
C GLY A 34 -0.58 -4.14 5.00
N TYR A 35 -1.69 -4.64 4.51
CA TYR A 35 -1.73 -5.95 3.87
C TYR A 35 -2.91 -6.01 2.88
N LEU A 36 -2.86 -6.96 1.96
CA LEU A 36 -3.95 -7.23 1.05
C LEU A 36 -4.88 -8.29 1.63
N TYR A 37 -6.17 -8.04 1.52
CA TYR A 37 -7.19 -9.04 1.80
C TYR A 37 -8.14 -9.04 0.61
N GLU A 38 -8.09 -10.09 -0.20
CA GLU A 38 -8.74 -10.12 -1.50
C GLU A 38 -8.22 -8.96 -2.36
N ASP A 39 -9.05 -8.07 -2.85
CA ASP A 39 -8.62 -6.87 -3.58
C ASP A 39 -8.56 -5.62 -2.70
N GLN A 40 -8.81 -5.76 -1.40
CA GLN A 40 -8.82 -4.66 -0.45
C GLN A 40 -7.46 -4.47 0.19
N ILE A 41 -7.14 -3.24 0.50
CA ILE A 41 -5.93 -2.90 1.25
C ILE A 41 -6.35 -2.44 2.64
N TYR A 42 -5.83 -3.12 3.64
CA TYR A 42 -6.05 -2.76 5.04
C TYR A 42 -4.75 -2.29 5.68
N GLY A 43 -4.86 -1.30 6.56
CA GLY A 43 -3.76 -0.94 7.43
C GLY A 43 -3.54 -1.99 8.49
N TRP A 44 -2.34 -2.01 9.05
CA TRP A 44 -2.03 -2.90 10.16
C TRP A 44 -2.90 -2.60 11.38
N ASN A 45 -3.42 -1.37 11.46
CA ASN A 45 -4.37 -0.95 12.50
C ASN A 45 -5.82 -1.37 12.23
N GLY A 46 -6.07 -2.14 11.16
CA GLY A 46 -7.41 -2.64 10.81
C GLY A 46 -8.24 -1.71 9.95
N LYS A 47 -7.80 -0.49 9.73
CA LYS A 47 -8.53 0.49 8.92
C LYS A 47 -8.37 0.16 7.44
N GLN A 48 -9.46 0.17 6.68
CA GLN A 48 -9.35 -0.02 5.23
C GLN A 48 -8.74 1.21 4.58
N LEU A 49 -7.73 1.00 3.73
CA LEU A 49 -7.03 2.07 3.03
C LEU A 49 -7.48 2.24 1.59
N GLY A 50 -8.02 1.19 0.98
CA GLY A 50 -8.47 1.25 -0.39
C GLY A 50 -8.49 -0.11 -1.05
N TRP A 51 -8.21 -0.13 -2.35
CA TRP A 51 -8.22 -1.35 -3.17
C TRP A 51 -6.96 -1.44 -4.00
N TYR A 52 -6.49 -2.67 -4.21
CA TYR A 52 -5.36 -2.95 -5.08
C TYR A 52 -5.86 -3.79 -6.25
N ILE A 53 -5.93 -3.19 -7.42
CA ILE A 53 -6.51 -3.81 -8.59
C ILE A 53 -5.59 -3.58 -9.78
N ASP A 54 -5.16 -4.67 -10.40
CA ASP A 54 -4.39 -4.61 -11.64
C ASP A 54 -3.12 -3.78 -11.54
N GLY A 55 -2.44 -3.86 -10.39
CA GLY A 55 -1.19 -3.15 -10.16
C GLY A 55 -1.35 -1.70 -9.74
N VAL A 56 -2.56 -1.25 -9.42
CA VAL A 56 -2.83 0.11 -8.98
C VAL A 56 -3.49 0.10 -7.61
N PHE A 57 -2.98 0.94 -6.73
CA PHE A 57 -3.55 1.17 -5.41
C PHE A 57 -4.52 2.35 -5.52
N TYR A 58 -5.82 2.07 -5.31
CA TYR A 58 -6.88 3.09 -5.31
C TYR A 58 -7.24 3.43 -3.87
N ASP A 59 -7.45 4.72 -3.59
CA ASP A 59 -7.90 5.14 -2.27
C ASP A 59 -9.39 4.80 -2.05
N MET A 60 -9.94 5.19 -0.89
CA MET A 60 -11.32 4.88 -0.55
C MET A 60 -12.34 5.59 -1.43
N ARG A 61 -11.91 6.58 -2.21
CA ARG A 61 -12.76 7.33 -3.13
C ARG A 61 -12.62 6.84 -4.57
N GLY A 62 -11.75 5.86 -4.83
CA GLY A 62 -11.52 5.31 -6.16
C GLY A 62 -10.46 6.04 -6.97
N PHE A 63 -9.71 6.95 -6.38
CA PHE A 63 -8.63 7.66 -7.07
C PHE A 63 -7.30 6.93 -6.90
N GLN A 64 -6.45 7.04 -7.91
CA GLN A 64 -5.16 6.33 -7.94
C GLN A 64 -4.17 7.02 -7.00
N VAL A 65 -3.52 6.23 -6.13
CA VAL A 65 -2.59 6.75 -5.14
C VAL A 65 -1.22 6.08 -5.23
N GLY A 66 -1.16 4.84 -5.68
CA GLY A 66 0.08 4.10 -5.78
C GLY A 66 0.10 3.15 -6.96
N PHE A 67 1.30 2.74 -7.39
CA PHE A 67 1.45 1.99 -8.63
C PHE A 67 2.59 0.99 -8.53
N THR A 68 2.41 -0.16 -9.17
CA THR A 68 3.56 -1.00 -9.51
C THR A 68 4.30 -0.36 -10.69
N ARG A 69 5.51 -0.85 -10.98
CA ARG A 69 6.36 -0.29 -12.02
C ARG A 69 5.65 -0.17 -13.36
N HIS A 70 4.93 -1.22 -13.77
CA HIS A 70 4.29 -1.26 -15.09
C HIS A 70 3.05 -0.37 -15.19
N ARG A 71 2.50 0.05 -14.06
CA ARG A 71 1.29 0.88 -14.02
C ARG A 71 1.58 2.33 -13.66
N CYS A 72 2.82 2.63 -13.27
CA CYS A 72 3.19 4.00 -12.89
C CYS A 72 3.09 4.94 -14.10
N PRO A 73 2.47 6.13 -13.94
CA PRO A 73 2.26 7.05 -15.06
C PRO A 73 3.55 7.71 -15.55
N VAL A 74 4.64 7.59 -14.80
CA VAL A 74 5.93 8.19 -15.16
C VAL A 74 7.02 7.13 -15.03
N VAL A 75 8.19 7.41 -15.58
CA VAL A 75 9.36 6.55 -15.43
C VAL A 75 9.73 6.50 -13.96
N VAL A 76 9.90 5.27 -13.43
CA VAL A 76 10.19 5.10 -12.02
C VAL A 76 11.64 5.37 -11.70
N SER A 77 11.89 5.92 -10.51
CA SER A 77 13.22 6.13 -10.01
C SER A 77 13.84 4.82 -9.54
N ARG A 78 15.19 4.80 -9.51
CA ARG A 78 15.90 3.63 -8.98
C ARG A 78 15.53 3.44 -7.51
N ALA A 79 15.32 2.20 -7.11
CA ALA A 79 15.06 1.87 -5.72
C ALA A 79 16.28 2.25 -4.86
N PRO A 80 16.03 2.68 -3.61
CA PRO A 80 17.13 2.94 -2.68
C PRO A 80 17.82 1.64 -2.29
N ALA A 81 18.75 1.74 -1.35
CA ALA A 81 19.48 0.58 -0.83
C ALA A 81 18.50 -0.48 -0.33
N LYS A 82 19.01 -1.72 -0.19
CA LYS A 82 18.23 -2.88 0.25
C LYS A 82 17.36 -2.52 1.46
N PRO A 83 16.07 -2.88 1.45
CA PRO A 83 15.19 -2.57 2.56
C PRO A 83 15.59 -3.36 3.82
N LYS A 84 15.21 -2.85 4.98
CA LYS A 84 15.43 -3.53 6.24
C LYS A 84 14.49 -4.72 6.36
N GLN A 85 14.85 -5.65 7.23
CA GLN A 85 14.08 -6.85 7.48
C GLN A 85 12.67 -6.47 7.95
N LEU A 86 11.68 -7.24 7.48
CA LEU A 86 10.28 -7.02 7.81
C LEU A 86 10.03 -7.15 9.30
N ILE A 87 9.37 -6.15 9.87
CA ILE A 87 8.93 -6.13 11.26
C ILE A 87 7.42 -5.99 11.28
N LYS A 88 6.73 -7.03 11.76
CA LYS A 88 5.28 -7.03 11.87
C LYS A 88 4.90 -6.78 13.33
N GLY A 89 4.27 -5.66 13.59
CA GLY A 89 3.67 -5.41 14.89
C GLY A 89 2.39 -6.22 15.08
N ALA A 90 1.69 -5.98 16.18
CA ALA A 90 0.40 -6.63 16.42
C ALA A 90 -0.62 -6.12 15.43
N LYS A 91 -1.18 -7.04 14.63
CA LYS A 91 -2.19 -6.70 13.65
C LYS A 91 -3.53 -6.52 14.35
N GLN A 92 -4.18 -5.40 14.12
CA GLN A 92 -5.46 -5.12 14.74
C GLN A 92 -6.62 -5.67 13.93
N LEU A 93 -7.77 -5.85 14.59
CA LEU A 93 -8.95 -6.41 13.95
C LEU A 93 -9.37 -5.53 12.77
N ARG A 94 -9.64 -6.19 11.66
CA ARG A 94 -9.99 -5.53 10.41
C ARG A 94 -11.42 -4.99 10.46
N ASP A 95 -11.60 -3.76 10.01
CA ASP A 95 -12.92 -3.19 9.81
C ASP A 95 -13.68 -3.92 8.70
N LEU A 96 -14.99 -3.81 8.70
CA LEU A 96 -15.79 -4.31 7.59
C LEU A 96 -15.44 -3.52 6.32
N PRO A 97 -15.39 -4.20 5.16
CA PRO A 97 -15.03 -3.50 3.93
C PRO A 97 -16.08 -2.46 3.55
N GLY A 98 -15.62 -1.30 3.12
CA GLY A 98 -16.49 -0.29 2.55
C GLY A 98 -16.95 -0.67 1.15
N LYS A 99 -18.00 -0.01 0.69
CA LYS A 99 -18.49 -0.22 -0.66
C LYS A 99 -17.47 0.32 -1.66
N LYS A 100 -17.09 -0.50 -2.63
CA LYS A 100 -16.12 -0.10 -3.63
C LYS A 100 -16.74 0.98 -4.54
N PRO A 101 -16.13 2.17 -4.63
CA PRO A 101 -16.60 3.22 -5.53
C PRO A 101 -16.21 2.91 -6.97
N PRO A 102 -16.76 3.64 -7.96
CA PRO A 102 -16.24 3.58 -9.32
C PRO A 102 -14.75 3.97 -9.32
N LEU A 103 -13.94 3.17 -9.97
CA LEU A 103 -12.51 3.44 -10.08
C LEU A 103 -12.29 4.47 -11.19
N THR A 104 -11.41 5.44 -10.94
CA THR A 104 -11.14 6.52 -11.88
C THR A 104 -9.69 6.51 -12.31
N LYS A 105 -9.38 7.22 -13.39
CA LYS A 105 -8.00 7.46 -13.82
C LYS A 105 -7.40 8.68 -13.13
N GLY A 106 -8.18 9.38 -12.30
CA GLY A 106 -7.71 10.55 -11.56
C GLY A 106 -6.80 10.14 -10.41
N PHE A 107 -5.92 11.06 -10.02
CA PHE A 107 -5.00 10.84 -8.91
C PHE A 107 -5.62 11.29 -7.61
N SER A 108 -5.31 10.55 -6.55
CA SER A 108 -5.71 10.90 -5.20
C SER A 108 -5.05 12.22 -4.77
N LEU A 109 -5.75 12.99 -3.94
CA LEU A 109 -5.18 14.16 -3.27
C LEU A 109 -4.27 13.75 -2.13
N ILE A 110 -4.36 12.50 -1.68
CA ILE A 110 -3.52 11.98 -0.60
C ILE A 110 -2.31 11.31 -1.24
N GLU A 111 -1.12 11.62 -0.72
CA GLU A 111 0.09 10.95 -1.19
C GLU A 111 0.17 9.54 -0.64
N LEU A 112 0.81 8.63 -1.39
CA LEU A 112 0.95 7.23 -1.01
C LEU A 112 1.62 7.11 0.37
N GLU A 113 2.66 7.87 0.61
CA GLU A 113 3.38 7.86 1.88
C GLU A 113 2.45 8.17 3.05
N THR A 114 1.64 9.20 2.89
CA THR A 114 0.70 9.62 3.94
C THR A 114 -0.37 8.57 4.20
N LEU A 115 -0.91 7.99 3.13
CA LEU A 115 -1.95 6.97 3.26
C LEU A 115 -1.41 5.72 3.95
N LEU A 116 -0.22 5.27 3.59
CA LEU A 116 0.39 4.09 4.20
C LEU A 116 0.74 4.34 5.67
N GLU A 117 1.25 5.53 5.99
CA GLU A 117 1.53 5.88 7.40
C GLU A 117 0.27 5.85 8.24
N SER A 118 -0.89 6.19 7.67
CA SER A 118 -2.16 6.16 8.39
C SER A 118 -2.58 4.73 8.76
N GLY A 119 -1.98 3.73 8.13
CA GLY A 119 -2.27 2.31 8.40
C GLY A 119 -1.39 1.69 9.48
N ARG A 120 -0.44 2.43 10.03
CA ARG A 120 0.48 1.87 11.03
C ARG A 120 -0.28 1.42 12.27
N SER A 121 0.24 0.35 12.87
CA SER A 121 -0.29 -0.15 14.13
C SER A 121 -0.24 0.94 15.19
N ARG A 122 -1.35 1.09 15.93
CA ARG A 122 -1.35 2.02 17.05
C ARG A 122 -0.49 1.45 18.17
N GLN A 123 0.37 2.27 18.69
CA GLN A 123 1.12 1.90 19.89
C GLN A 123 0.30 2.25 21.11
N ALA A 124 0.27 1.32 22.02
CA ALA A 124 -0.40 1.51 23.30
C ALA A 124 0.33 2.56 24.12
#